data_74632a8b7acd44ab919aca804527e62a
#
_entry.id   74632a8b7acd44ab919aca804527e62a
#
_cell.length_a   1.000
_cell.length_b   1.000
_cell.length_c   1.000
_cell.angle_alpha   90.00
_cell.angle_beta   90.00
_cell.angle_gamma   90.00
#
_symmetry.space_group_name_H-M   'P 1'
#
loop_
_entity.id
_entity.type
_entity.pdbx_description
1 polymer ?
#
loop_
_entity_poly.entity_id
_entity_poly.type
_entity_poly.pdbx_seq_one_letter_code
_entity_poly.pdbx_strand_id
1 'polypeptide(L)'
;MKTRLFLPFFILFCGSLLFARETLPLKNAGFESLSGDLPLGWTLHPSSPGKVQGDSQIFHAGKASLRISHPGLMESHLLSEPLALQVGELYRLSGWIKTEKAFSDPTGRYPTPVAAALTMESFPFTNHSPALGSTQEWTRVETLFFATRGTDRVRLNLGLNGSASGRAWFDDIQLERVEDVTALIRPERVRWFGPAFRYTDRGWIFVHVEGDPYPRGYQYGYLLREEIQAYMEKLAIRANEADPVQGWSQTRLMTDALMLRRYDREYLEEMKGIADGAVKAGASFHGRPLDLLDIATLNSSIDLGQLAGALQKNETPVNRLSFLTPEEEAKMPEKLHKCSSFLANGPATRDGSIVFGQIFMWNGYTGVHWDVIVDVLPSKGHRLVYETFPGGIHSGADFYINSAGLMIGETTVAQSPFDPNGTPQSNRIRKAAQYASSIDEFVKIMTTGNNGLYTNDWLIGDSKSGETAILLLGTKRYKLWRSRTKEFPGNTTGFYWSINNAKDPEVRKEYVTDVSDAPFDLPFSPWNRDIVALRFYNQNRGEIDEITGVNFWNSAPINLPH
;
A
#
# COMPACT_ATOMS: atom_id res chain seq x y z
N MET A 1 -39.68 -21.46 -59.99
CA MET A 1 -38.33 -21.72 -59.45
C MET A 1 -38.26 -21.11 -58.06
N LYS A 2 -38.37 -21.94 -56.99
CA LYS A 2 -38.28 -21.48 -55.59
C LYS A 2 -36.91 -21.90 -55.07
N THR A 3 -36.04 -20.94 -54.85
CA THR A 3 -34.72 -21.14 -54.23
C THR A 3 -34.87 -21.09 -52.73
N ARG A 4 -34.60 -22.21 -52.06
CA ARG A 4 -34.56 -22.31 -50.60
C ARG A 4 -33.16 -21.88 -50.14
N LEU A 5 -33.10 -20.83 -49.32
CA LEU A 5 -31.89 -20.44 -48.58
C LEU A 5 -31.75 -21.35 -47.34
N PHE A 6 -30.67 -22.09 -47.29
CA PHE A 6 -30.25 -22.81 -46.08
C PHE A 6 -29.43 -21.83 -45.21
N LEU A 7 -29.93 -21.53 -44.00
CA LEU A 7 -29.15 -20.89 -42.95
C LEU A 7 -28.44 -21.99 -42.14
N PRO A 8 -27.11 -21.95 -41.96
CA PRO A 8 -26.47 -22.85 -41.02
C PRO A 8 -26.69 -22.32 -39.60
N PHE A 9 -27.30 -23.16 -38.77
CA PHE A 9 -27.35 -23.00 -37.32
C PHE A 9 -25.90 -23.11 -36.76
N PHE A 10 -25.29 -22.00 -36.41
CA PHE A 10 -24.09 -21.99 -35.54
C PHE A 10 -24.56 -22.23 -34.12
N ILE A 11 -24.40 -23.47 -33.65
CA ILE A 11 -24.46 -23.80 -32.22
C ILE A 11 -23.22 -23.21 -31.61
N LEU A 12 -23.35 -22.03 -30.96
CA LEU A 12 -22.34 -21.55 -30.03
C LEU A 12 -22.26 -22.54 -28.87
N PHE A 13 -21.27 -23.41 -28.91
CA PHE A 13 -20.81 -24.11 -27.71
C PHE A 13 -20.22 -23.02 -26.79
N CYS A 14 -21.03 -22.54 -25.86
CA CYS A 14 -20.54 -21.83 -24.69
C CYS A 14 -19.82 -22.87 -23.82
N GLY A 15 -18.62 -23.24 -24.24
CA GLY A 15 -17.69 -23.95 -23.37
C GLY A 15 -17.36 -23.02 -22.21
N SER A 16 -17.92 -23.31 -21.05
CA SER A 16 -17.36 -22.84 -19.78
C SER A 16 -15.87 -23.26 -19.80
N LEU A 17 -15.01 -22.33 -20.13
CA LEU A 17 -13.59 -22.46 -19.83
C LEU A 17 -13.50 -22.59 -18.30
N LEU A 18 -13.49 -23.80 -17.82
CA LEU A 18 -12.95 -24.15 -16.52
C LEU A 18 -11.46 -23.75 -16.60
N PHE A 19 -11.13 -22.56 -16.11
CA PHE A 19 -9.76 -22.15 -15.93
C PHE A 19 -9.09 -23.21 -15.07
N ALA A 20 -8.20 -23.98 -15.68
CA ALA A 20 -7.49 -25.05 -15.00
C ALA A 20 -6.52 -24.41 -14.01
N ARG A 21 -6.78 -24.56 -12.72
CA ARG A 21 -5.83 -24.24 -11.68
C ARG A 21 -4.62 -25.16 -11.85
N GLU A 22 -3.45 -24.61 -12.02
CA GLU A 22 -2.23 -25.39 -12.11
C GLU A 22 -1.71 -25.66 -10.68
N THR A 23 -1.94 -26.88 -10.20
CA THR A 23 -1.39 -27.31 -8.91
C THR A 23 0.07 -27.70 -9.09
N LEU A 24 0.97 -27.04 -8.35
CA LEU A 24 2.38 -27.40 -8.35
C LEU A 24 2.59 -28.68 -7.55
N PRO A 25 3.41 -29.61 -8.05
CA PRO A 25 3.67 -30.87 -7.35
C PRO A 25 4.51 -30.61 -6.09
N LEU A 26 3.88 -30.68 -4.94
CA LEU A 26 4.53 -30.63 -3.63
C LEU A 26 4.73 -32.06 -3.13
N LYS A 27 5.99 -32.47 -2.97
CA LYS A 27 6.33 -33.83 -2.57
C LYS A 27 5.82 -34.13 -1.17
N ASN A 28 5.09 -35.24 -1.03
CA ASN A 28 4.56 -35.72 0.26
C ASN A 28 3.79 -34.65 1.06
N ALA A 29 2.92 -33.94 0.37
CA ALA A 29 2.14 -32.82 0.90
C ALA A 29 1.12 -33.21 1.99
N GLY A 30 0.71 -34.49 2.03
CA GLY A 30 -0.13 -35.07 3.10
C GLY A 30 0.68 -35.87 4.12
N PHE A 31 2.02 -35.79 4.11
CA PHE A 31 2.92 -36.39 5.10
C PHE A 31 2.83 -37.91 5.28
N GLU A 32 2.33 -38.64 4.31
CA GLU A 32 2.07 -40.07 4.33
C GLU A 32 3.34 -40.94 4.39
N SER A 33 4.49 -40.39 3.99
CA SER A 33 5.78 -41.09 3.91
C SER A 33 6.80 -40.45 4.83
N LEU A 34 7.38 -41.24 5.73
CA LEU A 34 8.38 -40.80 6.69
C LEU A 34 9.78 -41.36 6.38
N SER A 35 10.81 -40.57 6.70
CA SER A 35 12.20 -40.98 6.77
C SER A 35 12.72 -40.73 8.19
N GLY A 36 12.68 -41.76 9.03
CA GLY A 36 12.82 -41.59 10.47
C GLY A 36 11.60 -40.86 11.04
N ASP A 37 11.80 -39.79 11.83
CA ASP A 37 10.74 -38.97 12.39
C ASP A 37 10.23 -37.87 11.43
N LEU A 38 10.96 -37.58 10.35
CA LEU A 38 10.62 -36.48 9.44
C LEU A 38 9.89 -36.99 8.18
N PRO A 39 8.95 -36.20 7.64
CA PRO A 39 8.33 -36.49 6.35
C PRO A 39 9.34 -36.45 5.21
N LEU A 40 9.25 -37.42 4.30
CA LEU A 40 10.10 -37.49 3.12
C LEU A 40 9.90 -36.24 2.23
N GLY A 41 10.99 -35.57 1.85
CA GLY A 41 10.95 -34.34 1.04
C GLY A 41 10.79 -33.06 1.87
N TRP A 42 10.85 -33.17 3.20
CA TRP A 42 10.81 -32.03 4.10
C TRP A 42 12.04 -32.00 5.02
N THR A 43 12.53 -30.81 5.31
CA THR A 43 13.74 -30.62 6.12
C THR A 43 13.47 -29.66 7.26
N LEU A 44 13.99 -30.01 8.45
CA LEU A 44 13.92 -29.13 9.61
C LEU A 44 14.92 -27.99 9.42
N HIS A 45 14.45 -26.74 9.65
CA HIS A 45 15.36 -25.60 9.62
C HIS A 45 16.39 -25.72 10.75
N PRO A 46 17.68 -25.42 10.50
CA PRO A 46 18.76 -25.65 11.49
C PRO A 46 18.56 -24.96 12.84
N SER A 47 17.83 -23.82 12.87
CA SER A 47 17.54 -23.08 14.10
C SER A 47 16.32 -23.58 14.87
N SER A 48 15.70 -24.69 14.47
CA SER A 48 14.44 -25.17 15.04
C SER A 48 14.69 -26.14 16.20
N PRO A 49 14.44 -25.74 17.46
CA PRO A 49 14.68 -26.58 18.64
C PRO A 49 13.51 -27.52 18.97
N GLY A 50 12.34 -27.34 18.36
CA GLY A 50 11.15 -28.11 18.66
C GLY A 50 11.19 -29.55 18.15
N LYS A 51 10.37 -30.41 18.76
CA LYS A 51 10.21 -31.80 18.31
C LYS A 51 9.26 -31.83 17.11
N VAL A 52 9.77 -32.30 15.97
CA VAL A 52 9.01 -32.49 14.72
C VAL A 52 8.93 -33.97 14.42
N GLN A 53 7.74 -34.50 14.18
CA GLN A 53 7.53 -35.91 13.88
C GLN A 53 6.23 -36.15 13.11
N GLY A 54 6.17 -37.25 12.35
CA GLY A 54 4.92 -37.76 11.80
C GLY A 54 3.97 -38.24 12.90
N ASP A 55 2.67 -38.05 12.69
CA ASP A 55 1.62 -38.48 13.61
C ASP A 55 0.57 -39.31 12.85
N SER A 56 0.51 -40.61 13.15
CA SER A 56 -0.45 -41.55 12.54
C SER A 56 -1.75 -41.71 13.34
N GLN A 57 -1.91 -40.96 14.44
CA GLN A 57 -3.11 -40.99 15.28
C GLN A 57 -4.02 -39.77 15.03
N ILE A 58 -3.39 -38.63 14.71
CA ILE A 58 -4.10 -37.37 14.46
C ILE A 58 -3.72 -36.90 13.06
N PHE A 59 -4.63 -37.00 12.11
CA PHE A 59 -4.47 -36.56 10.71
C PHE A 59 -5.80 -36.02 10.19
N HIS A 60 -5.75 -35.17 9.17
CA HIS A 60 -6.93 -34.63 8.49
C HIS A 60 -7.43 -35.60 7.42
N ALA A 61 -6.52 -36.06 6.56
CA ALA A 61 -6.82 -37.08 5.54
C ALA A 61 -5.68 -38.10 5.45
N GLY A 62 -5.87 -39.17 4.68
CA GLY A 62 -4.86 -40.21 4.52
C GLY A 62 -4.63 -41.06 5.77
N LYS A 63 -3.38 -41.18 6.23
CA LYS A 63 -2.96 -42.05 7.36
C LYS A 63 -2.03 -41.36 8.34
N ALA A 64 -1.54 -40.20 8.03
CA ALA A 64 -0.60 -39.45 8.87
C ALA A 64 -0.68 -37.95 8.62
N SER A 65 -0.19 -37.18 9.57
CA SER A 65 0.05 -35.74 9.46
C SER A 65 1.44 -35.40 10.00
N LEU A 66 1.86 -34.16 9.88
CA LEU A 66 3.06 -33.64 10.53
C LEU A 66 2.71 -32.96 11.83
N ARG A 67 3.39 -33.30 12.93
CA ARG A 67 3.27 -32.64 14.23
C ARG A 67 4.53 -31.89 14.62
N ILE A 68 4.37 -30.62 15.02
CA ILE A 68 5.38 -29.82 15.72
C ILE A 68 4.95 -29.65 17.17
N SER A 69 5.87 -29.89 18.14
CA SER A 69 5.60 -29.83 19.57
C SER A 69 6.65 -29.02 20.31
N HIS A 70 6.16 -28.04 21.10
CA HIS A 70 6.97 -27.17 21.93
C HIS A 70 6.58 -27.32 23.41
N PRO A 71 7.46 -27.80 24.28
CA PRO A 71 7.20 -27.87 25.70
C PRO A 71 7.20 -26.50 26.41
N GLY A 72 7.75 -25.48 25.76
CA GLY A 72 7.82 -24.10 26.21
C GLY A 72 7.84 -23.16 24.99
N LEU A 73 8.13 -21.90 25.22
CA LEU A 73 8.21 -20.90 24.15
C LEU A 73 9.43 -21.18 23.25
N MET A 74 9.17 -21.58 22.02
CA MET A 74 10.15 -21.94 21.00
C MET A 74 9.67 -21.52 19.63
N GLU A 75 10.55 -21.54 18.64
CA GLU A 75 10.26 -21.26 17.25
C GLU A 75 10.78 -22.40 16.37
N SER A 76 9.92 -23.06 15.62
CA SER A 76 10.30 -24.19 14.74
C SER A 76 9.68 -24.08 13.37
N HIS A 77 10.49 -24.41 12.37
CA HIS A 77 10.13 -24.32 10.97
C HIS A 77 10.53 -25.59 10.20
N LEU A 78 9.60 -26.09 9.41
CA LEU A 78 9.87 -27.19 8.48
C LEU A 78 9.72 -26.66 7.05
N LEU A 79 10.68 -26.99 6.20
CA LEU A 79 10.79 -26.53 4.82
C LEU A 79 10.55 -27.67 3.84
N SER A 80 9.78 -27.43 2.78
CA SER A 80 9.67 -28.33 1.64
C SER A 80 10.97 -28.44 0.84
N GLU A 81 11.02 -29.38 -0.12
CA GLU A 81 12.01 -29.29 -1.21
C GLU A 81 11.80 -27.98 -1.99
N PRO A 82 12.87 -27.45 -2.66
CA PRO A 82 12.74 -26.28 -3.50
C PRO A 82 11.71 -26.47 -4.63
N LEU A 83 10.85 -25.48 -4.83
CA LEU A 83 9.82 -25.45 -5.85
C LEU A 83 10.16 -24.41 -6.91
N ALA A 84 10.02 -24.75 -8.18
CA ALA A 84 10.19 -23.79 -9.27
C ALA A 84 8.94 -22.91 -9.38
N LEU A 85 9.12 -21.59 -9.33
CA LEU A 85 8.07 -20.60 -9.46
C LEU A 85 8.35 -19.66 -10.65
N GLN A 86 7.31 -19.06 -11.19
CA GLN A 86 7.44 -18.00 -12.20
C GLN A 86 7.37 -16.65 -11.52
N VAL A 87 8.43 -15.86 -11.63
CA VAL A 87 8.51 -14.53 -11.02
C VAL A 87 7.40 -13.62 -11.55
N GLY A 88 6.70 -12.94 -10.64
CA GLY A 88 5.58 -12.05 -10.96
C GLY A 88 4.21 -12.75 -11.07
N GLU A 89 4.17 -14.09 -11.05
CA GLU A 89 2.90 -14.82 -11.05
C GLU A 89 2.31 -14.95 -9.64
N LEU A 90 0.99 -15.00 -9.58
CA LEU A 90 0.22 -15.14 -8.34
C LEU A 90 0.08 -16.62 -7.95
N TYR A 91 0.34 -16.92 -6.68
CA TYR A 91 0.19 -18.26 -6.11
C TYR A 91 -0.70 -18.25 -4.88
N ARG A 92 -1.38 -19.37 -4.66
CA ARG A 92 -2.11 -19.67 -3.43
C ARG A 92 -1.46 -20.84 -2.71
N LEU A 93 -0.98 -20.62 -1.50
CA LEU A 93 -0.58 -21.66 -0.56
C LEU A 93 -1.74 -21.94 0.38
N SER A 94 -2.17 -23.19 0.50
CA SER A 94 -3.22 -23.61 1.43
C SER A 94 -2.86 -24.92 2.11
N GLY A 95 -3.56 -25.24 3.20
CA GLY A 95 -3.40 -26.48 3.93
C GLY A 95 -4.30 -26.53 5.15
N TRP A 96 -4.25 -27.63 5.88
CA TRP A 96 -5.02 -27.83 7.10
C TRP A 96 -4.10 -27.78 8.31
N ILE A 97 -4.51 -27.04 9.33
CA ILE A 97 -3.82 -26.93 10.61
C ILE A 97 -4.78 -27.27 11.74
N LYS A 98 -4.30 -28.05 12.71
CA LYS A 98 -4.93 -28.30 14.00
C LYS A 98 -3.97 -27.84 15.09
N THR A 99 -4.49 -27.24 16.18
CA THR A 99 -3.65 -26.80 17.30
C THR A 99 -4.15 -27.33 18.63
N GLU A 100 -3.24 -27.52 19.56
CA GLU A 100 -3.53 -27.87 20.96
C GLU A 100 -2.65 -27.05 21.88
N LYS A 101 -3.27 -26.19 22.70
CA LYS A 101 -2.60 -25.31 23.67
C LYS A 101 -1.46 -24.50 23.01
N ALA A 102 -1.66 -24.06 21.78
CA ALA A 102 -0.69 -23.26 21.05
C ALA A 102 -0.85 -21.79 21.44
N PHE A 103 0.15 -21.24 22.14
CA PHE A 103 0.13 -19.86 22.61
C PHE A 103 1.40 -19.15 22.15
N SER A 104 1.23 -18.04 21.43
CA SER A 104 2.33 -17.17 21.04
C SER A 104 2.78 -16.33 22.22
N ASP A 105 4.07 -16.00 22.26
CA ASP A 105 4.60 -15.02 23.20
C ASP A 105 4.14 -13.60 22.79
N PRO A 106 3.31 -12.92 23.62
CA PRO A 106 2.85 -11.57 23.31
C PRO A 106 3.96 -10.52 23.40
N THR A 107 5.11 -10.87 24.00
CA THR A 107 6.29 -10.01 24.12
C THR A 107 7.33 -10.28 23.02
N GLY A 108 6.95 -11.10 22.04
CA GLY A 108 7.81 -11.49 20.93
C GLY A 108 8.33 -10.30 20.11
N ARG A 109 9.35 -10.58 19.31
CA ARG A 109 10.08 -9.59 18.50
C ARG A 109 9.19 -8.78 17.53
N TYR A 110 8.01 -9.28 17.21
CA TYR A 110 7.08 -8.67 16.24
C TYR A 110 5.71 -8.43 16.88
N PRO A 111 4.99 -7.39 16.48
CA PRO A 111 3.75 -6.96 17.13
C PRO A 111 2.59 -7.95 16.99
N THR A 112 2.66 -8.84 16.03
CA THR A 112 1.65 -9.89 15.81
C THR A 112 2.32 -11.25 15.80
N PRO A 113 2.56 -11.85 16.99
CA PRO A 113 3.13 -13.18 17.07
C PRO A 113 2.18 -14.20 16.43
N VAL A 114 2.75 -15.15 15.69
CA VAL A 114 2.03 -16.18 14.95
C VAL A 114 2.29 -17.53 15.60
N ALA A 115 1.24 -18.20 16.12
CA ALA A 115 1.42 -19.52 16.72
C ALA A 115 1.70 -20.57 15.65
N ALA A 116 0.70 -20.98 14.87
CA ALA A 116 0.85 -21.95 13.80
C ALA A 116 0.37 -21.36 12.47
N ALA A 117 1.19 -21.41 11.42
CA ALA A 117 0.87 -20.84 10.12
C ALA A 117 1.66 -21.48 8.97
N LEU A 118 1.16 -21.30 7.75
CA LEU A 118 1.84 -21.60 6.49
C LEU A 118 2.44 -20.32 5.91
N THR A 119 3.67 -20.40 5.41
CA THR A 119 4.35 -19.30 4.70
C THR A 119 5.19 -19.84 3.56
N MET A 120 5.75 -18.93 2.75
CA MET A 120 6.89 -19.21 1.90
C MET A 120 8.18 -18.81 2.64
N GLU A 121 9.29 -19.45 2.30
CA GLU A 121 10.60 -19.15 2.91
C GLU A 121 11.06 -17.71 2.61
N SER A 122 10.75 -17.20 1.40
CA SER A 122 11.10 -15.81 1.02
C SER A 122 10.25 -14.74 1.72
N PHE A 123 9.07 -15.09 2.24
CA PHE A 123 8.13 -14.13 2.86
C PHE A 123 7.61 -14.61 4.20
N PRO A 124 8.46 -14.97 5.14
CA PRO A 124 8.00 -15.64 6.36
C PRO A 124 7.10 -14.75 7.23
N PHE A 125 7.16 -13.45 7.05
CA PHE A 125 6.44 -12.49 7.87
C PHE A 125 5.25 -11.83 7.17
N THR A 126 5.46 -11.32 5.96
CA THR A 126 4.47 -10.48 5.28
C THR A 126 3.34 -11.25 4.63
N ASN A 127 3.59 -12.51 4.25
CA ASN A 127 2.64 -13.36 3.55
C ASN A 127 2.47 -14.72 4.24
N HIS A 128 1.85 -14.72 5.40
CA HIS A 128 1.48 -15.95 6.09
C HIS A 128 -0.03 -16.22 6.02
N SER A 129 -0.44 -17.46 6.14
CA SER A 129 -1.84 -17.81 6.34
C SER A 129 -2.36 -17.19 7.65
N PRO A 130 -3.71 -17.11 7.86
CA PRO A 130 -4.23 -16.87 9.20
C PRO A 130 -3.53 -17.76 10.20
N ALA A 131 -3.05 -17.17 11.30
CA ALA A 131 -2.36 -17.89 12.37
C ALA A 131 -3.37 -18.53 13.30
N LEU A 132 -3.19 -19.81 13.61
CA LEU A 132 -4.00 -20.51 14.59
C LEU A 132 -3.28 -20.56 15.93
N GLY A 133 -4.04 -20.25 16.99
CA GLY A 133 -3.59 -20.33 18.38
C GLY A 133 -4.59 -21.07 19.25
N SER A 134 -4.30 -21.20 20.55
CA SER A 134 -5.08 -21.96 21.54
C SER A 134 -5.29 -23.44 21.16
N THR A 135 -6.49 -23.97 21.30
CA THR A 135 -6.85 -25.32 20.85
C THR A 135 -7.94 -25.20 19.81
N GLN A 136 -7.62 -25.64 18.59
CA GLN A 136 -8.54 -25.58 17.46
C GLN A 136 -8.53 -26.92 16.70
N GLU A 137 -9.70 -27.31 16.23
CA GLU A 137 -9.85 -28.44 15.32
C GLU A 137 -9.28 -28.14 13.93
N TRP A 138 -9.18 -29.16 13.08
CA TRP A 138 -8.69 -29.02 11.72
C TRP A 138 -9.35 -27.85 11.00
N THR A 139 -8.57 -26.84 10.69
CA THR A 139 -9.00 -25.61 10.05
C THR A 139 -8.21 -25.41 8.77
N ARG A 140 -8.91 -25.21 7.66
CA ARG A 140 -8.25 -24.88 6.40
C ARG A 140 -7.80 -23.42 6.42
N VAL A 141 -6.51 -23.21 6.14
CA VAL A 141 -5.90 -21.89 6.06
C VAL A 141 -5.29 -21.69 4.67
N GLU A 142 -5.19 -20.44 4.22
CA GLU A 142 -4.57 -20.11 2.94
C GLU A 142 -3.96 -18.71 2.95
N THR A 143 -2.98 -18.49 2.07
CA THR A 143 -2.40 -17.18 1.78
C THR A 143 -2.11 -17.05 0.29
N LEU A 144 -2.11 -15.81 -0.18
CA LEU A 144 -1.78 -15.45 -1.56
C LEU A 144 -0.46 -14.69 -1.58
N PHE A 145 0.35 -14.93 -2.60
CA PHE A 145 1.60 -14.20 -2.78
C PHE A 145 1.99 -14.12 -4.26
N PHE A 146 2.68 -13.06 -4.63
CA PHE A 146 3.38 -13.00 -5.90
C PHE A 146 4.79 -13.55 -5.72
N ALA A 147 5.20 -14.46 -6.61
CA ALA A 147 6.56 -14.99 -6.57
C ALA A 147 7.57 -13.89 -6.94
N THR A 148 8.52 -13.63 -6.05
CA THR A 148 9.63 -12.68 -6.28
C THR A 148 10.91 -13.38 -6.71
N ARG A 149 10.96 -14.70 -6.59
CA ARG A 149 12.11 -15.55 -6.94
C ARG A 149 11.67 -16.73 -7.79
N GLY A 150 12.55 -17.19 -8.68
CA GLY A 150 12.29 -18.36 -9.52
C GLY A 150 12.34 -19.70 -8.78
N THR A 151 12.75 -19.70 -7.51
CA THR A 151 12.79 -20.89 -6.63
C THR A 151 12.49 -20.48 -5.22
N ASP A 152 11.57 -21.19 -4.54
CA ASP A 152 11.19 -20.95 -3.16
C ASP A 152 10.77 -22.27 -2.48
N ARG A 153 10.50 -22.23 -1.17
CA ARG A 153 10.07 -23.38 -0.36
C ARG A 153 8.83 -23.04 0.44
N VAL A 154 7.93 -24.00 0.58
CA VAL A 154 6.86 -23.92 1.58
C VAL A 154 7.47 -24.08 2.97
N ARG A 155 7.01 -23.25 3.90
CA ARG A 155 7.44 -23.23 5.29
C ARG A 155 6.26 -23.42 6.21
N LEU A 156 6.32 -24.44 7.06
CA LEU A 156 5.37 -24.72 8.14
C LEU A 156 5.95 -24.21 9.45
N ASN A 157 5.15 -23.46 10.21
CA ASN A 157 5.64 -22.76 11.39
C ASN A 157 4.82 -23.10 12.62
N LEU A 158 5.51 -23.37 13.75
CA LEU A 158 4.99 -23.17 15.09
C LEU A 158 5.90 -22.16 15.78
N GLY A 159 5.34 -20.96 16.10
CA GLY A 159 6.13 -19.78 16.39
C GLY A 159 6.73 -19.18 15.12
N LEU A 160 6.24 -18.03 14.69
CA LEU A 160 6.76 -17.24 13.60
C LEU A 160 6.82 -15.80 14.08
N ASN A 161 7.97 -15.16 13.95
CA ASN A 161 8.19 -13.80 14.47
C ASN A 161 8.03 -13.67 15.97
N GLY A 162 8.24 -14.74 16.68
CA GLY A 162 8.14 -14.88 18.12
C GLY A 162 7.91 -16.32 18.50
N SER A 163 8.29 -16.66 19.71
CA SER A 163 8.16 -18.01 20.23
C SER A 163 6.70 -18.38 20.47
N ALA A 164 6.37 -19.65 20.28
CA ALA A 164 5.10 -20.25 20.68
C ALA A 164 5.31 -21.54 21.45
N SER A 165 4.38 -21.87 22.34
CA SER A 165 4.32 -23.15 23.04
C SER A 165 3.19 -24.01 22.48
N GLY A 166 3.09 -25.29 22.90
CA GLY A 166 2.00 -26.18 22.54
C GLY A 166 2.29 -27.09 21.35
N ARG A 167 1.24 -27.48 20.64
CA ARG A 167 1.34 -28.42 19.52
C ARG A 167 0.57 -27.89 18.31
N ALA A 168 1.10 -28.17 17.12
CA ALA A 168 0.41 -27.95 15.86
C ALA A 168 0.58 -29.17 14.95
N TRP A 169 -0.50 -29.54 14.27
CA TRP A 169 -0.51 -30.55 13.21
C TRP A 169 -0.79 -29.87 11.88
N PHE A 170 -0.12 -30.33 10.84
CA PHE A 170 -0.23 -29.83 9.47
C PHE A 170 -0.55 -31.00 8.54
N ASP A 171 -1.45 -30.77 7.57
CA ASP A 171 -1.84 -31.76 6.61
C ASP A 171 -2.35 -31.16 5.31
N ASP A 172 -2.35 -31.95 4.23
CA ASP A 172 -2.89 -31.61 2.92
C ASP A 172 -2.44 -30.23 2.39
N ILE A 173 -1.14 -30.02 2.37
CA ILE A 173 -0.56 -28.75 1.88
C ILE A 173 -0.65 -28.68 0.36
N GLN A 174 -1.12 -27.57 -0.17
CA GLN A 174 -1.28 -27.34 -1.61
C GLN A 174 -0.68 -26.00 -2.02
N LEU A 175 0.00 -25.99 -3.15
CA LEU A 175 0.47 -24.79 -3.82
C LEU A 175 -0.10 -24.74 -5.24
N GLU A 176 -0.84 -23.70 -5.57
CA GLU A 176 -1.52 -23.53 -6.84
C GLU A 176 -1.13 -22.20 -7.48
N ARG A 177 -0.87 -22.22 -8.78
CA ARG A 177 -0.79 -20.99 -9.57
C ARG A 177 -2.19 -20.48 -9.84
N VAL A 178 -2.39 -19.19 -9.73
CA VAL A 178 -3.68 -18.52 -9.88
C VAL A 178 -3.58 -17.50 -11.01
N GLU A 179 -4.35 -17.67 -12.05
CA GLU A 179 -4.29 -16.77 -13.21
C GLU A 179 -4.82 -15.38 -12.89
N ASP A 180 -5.87 -15.30 -12.07
CA ASP A 180 -6.51 -14.05 -11.67
C ASP A 180 -6.99 -14.12 -10.21
N VAL A 181 -6.78 -13.06 -9.45
CA VAL A 181 -7.24 -12.93 -8.06
C VAL A 181 -8.77 -13.10 -7.95
N THR A 182 -9.53 -12.70 -8.95
CA THR A 182 -11.00 -12.85 -8.97
C THR A 182 -11.43 -14.32 -8.96
N ALA A 183 -10.60 -15.24 -9.45
CA ALA A 183 -10.87 -16.69 -9.39
C ALA A 183 -10.87 -17.25 -7.96
N LEU A 184 -10.34 -16.51 -7.00
CA LEU A 184 -10.26 -16.88 -5.58
C LEU A 184 -11.36 -16.25 -4.74
N ILE A 185 -12.03 -15.26 -5.28
CA ILE A 185 -13.12 -14.57 -4.60
C ILE A 185 -14.41 -15.25 -5.01
N ARG A 186 -15.31 -15.46 -4.04
CA ARG A 186 -16.62 -16.03 -4.36
C ARG A 186 -17.28 -15.15 -5.42
N PRO A 187 -17.74 -15.70 -6.55
CA PRO A 187 -18.30 -14.93 -7.67
C PRO A 187 -19.38 -13.92 -7.23
N GLU A 188 -20.20 -14.27 -6.24
CA GLU A 188 -21.24 -13.41 -5.68
C GLU A 188 -20.71 -12.18 -4.94
N ARG A 189 -19.43 -12.13 -4.60
CA ARG A 189 -18.77 -10.97 -3.96
C ARG A 189 -18.15 -10.01 -4.96
N VAL A 190 -17.99 -10.43 -6.22
CA VAL A 190 -17.42 -9.59 -7.26
C VAL A 190 -18.57 -8.87 -7.97
N ARG A 191 -18.54 -7.54 -7.97
CA ARG A 191 -19.49 -6.71 -8.72
C ARG A 191 -18.80 -6.27 -10.01
N TRP A 192 -19.42 -6.57 -11.15
CA TRP A 192 -18.90 -6.27 -12.47
C TRP A 192 -19.65 -5.12 -13.14
N PHE A 193 -18.93 -4.34 -13.95
CA PHE A 193 -19.48 -3.35 -14.87
C PHE A 193 -18.63 -3.30 -16.15
N GLY A 194 -19.08 -4.00 -17.20
CA GLY A 194 -18.26 -4.21 -18.39
C GLY A 194 -16.98 -4.97 -18.03
N PRO A 195 -15.80 -4.47 -18.42
CA PRO A 195 -14.52 -5.07 -18.04
C PRO A 195 -14.08 -4.76 -16.60
N ALA A 196 -14.68 -3.72 -16.00
CA ALA A 196 -14.34 -3.29 -14.65
C ALA A 196 -15.02 -4.16 -13.59
N PHE A 197 -14.38 -4.28 -12.44
CA PHE A 197 -14.93 -5.01 -11.30
C PHE A 197 -14.48 -4.42 -9.96
N ARG A 198 -15.24 -4.73 -8.91
CA ARG A 198 -14.85 -4.48 -7.51
C ARG A 198 -15.15 -5.68 -6.63
N TYR A 199 -14.38 -5.80 -5.56
CA TYR A 199 -14.65 -6.70 -4.44
C TYR A 199 -14.14 -6.09 -3.14
N THR A 200 -14.59 -6.64 -2.02
CA THR A 200 -14.11 -6.23 -0.68
C THR A 200 -13.43 -7.42 -0.01
N ASP A 201 -12.23 -7.21 0.50
CA ASP A 201 -11.52 -8.18 1.32
C ASP A 201 -10.91 -7.51 2.55
N ARG A 202 -11.18 -8.05 3.73
CA ARG A 202 -10.65 -7.58 5.03
C ARG A 202 -10.80 -6.08 5.28
N GLY A 203 -11.89 -5.49 4.81
CA GLY A 203 -12.18 -4.07 4.96
C GLY A 203 -11.64 -3.17 3.82
N TRP A 204 -10.80 -3.70 2.93
CA TRP A 204 -10.34 -2.97 1.75
C TRP A 204 -11.25 -3.21 0.56
N ILE A 205 -11.49 -2.16 -0.21
CA ILE A 205 -12.22 -2.20 -1.47
C ILE A 205 -11.21 -2.21 -2.61
N PHE A 206 -11.17 -3.31 -3.34
CA PHE A 206 -10.35 -3.43 -4.55
C PHE A 206 -11.22 -3.14 -5.76
N VAL A 207 -10.78 -2.23 -6.63
CA VAL A 207 -11.48 -1.88 -7.86
C VAL A 207 -10.52 -1.86 -9.04
N HIS A 208 -10.90 -2.53 -10.11
CA HIS A 208 -10.23 -2.50 -11.40
C HIS A 208 -11.04 -1.68 -12.40
N VAL A 209 -10.38 -0.77 -13.10
CA VAL A 209 -10.96 0.05 -14.16
C VAL A 209 -10.00 0.16 -15.35
N GLU A 210 -10.55 0.26 -16.57
CA GLU A 210 -9.72 0.28 -17.77
C GLU A 210 -10.26 1.17 -18.89
N GLY A 211 -9.37 1.52 -19.81
CA GLY A 211 -9.69 2.20 -21.07
C GLY A 211 -9.38 3.69 -21.10
N ASP A 212 -10.09 4.40 -21.97
CA ASP A 212 -9.97 5.85 -22.13
C ASP A 212 -10.48 6.61 -20.90
N PRO A 213 -10.09 7.88 -20.70
CA PRO A 213 -10.36 8.63 -19.48
C PRO A 213 -11.82 8.60 -19.03
N TYR A 214 -12.76 8.98 -19.91
CA TYR A 214 -14.17 9.01 -19.55
C TYR A 214 -14.75 7.62 -19.27
N PRO A 215 -14.55 6.58 -20.11
CA PRO A 215 -15.03 5.22 -19.82
C PRO A 215 -14.49 4.65 -18.51
N ARG A 216 -13.18 4.78 -18.22
CA ARG A 216 -12.61 4.24 -16.97
C ARG A 216 -13.14 4.98 -15.74
N GLY A 217 -13.32 6.31 -15.84
CA GLY A 217 -13.97 7.08 -14.79
C GLY A 217 -15.43 6.67 -14.57
N TYR A 218 -16.17 6.43 -15.65
CA TYR A 218 -17.57 5.98 -15.58
C TYR A 218 -17.70 4.62 -14.87
N GLN A 219 -16.80 3.67 -15.19
CA GLN A 219 -16.71 2.38 -14.51
C GLN A 219 -16.48 2.57 -13.01
N TYR A 220 -15.52 3.42 -12.65
CA TYR A 220 -15.17 3.71 -11.27
C TYR A 220 -16.35 4.30 -10.49
N GLY A 221 -16.96 5.35 -11.02
CA GLY A 221 -18.11 6.00 -10.39
C GLY A 221 -19.30 5.07 -10.22
N TYR A 222 -19.58 4.24 -11.24
CA TYR A 222 -20.68 3.26 -11.19
C TYR A 222 -20.47 2.22 -10.08
N LEU A 223 -19.25 1.71 -9.94
CA LEU A 223 -18.92 0.65 -8.98
C LEU A 223 -18.82 1.18 -7.52
N LEU A 224 -18.46 2.44 -7.32
CA LEU A 224 -18.21 3.03 -5.99
C LEU A 224 -19.20 4.15 -5.61
N ARG A 225 -20.38 4.17 -6.22
CA ARG A 225 -21.38 5.23 -6.01
C ARG A 225 -21.71 5.52 -4.53
N GLU A 226 -21.83 4.47 -3.74
CA GLU A 226 -22.24 4.55 -2.33
C GLU A 226 -21.12 5.18 -1.49
N GLU A 227 -19.90 4.73 -1.72
CA GLU A 227 -18.70 5.20 -1.05
C GLU A 227 -18.39 6.66 -1.43
N ILE A 228 -18.51 7.02 -2.71
CA ILE A 228 -18.31 8.40 -3.21
C ILE A 228 -19.31 9.34 -2.53
N GLN A 229 -20.59 8.97 -2.49
CA GLN A 229 -21.60 9.77 -1.84
C GLN A 229 -21.33 9.93 -0.33
N ALA A 230 -20.99 8.85 0.36
CA ALA A 230 -20.70 8.87 1.80
C ALA A 230 -19.47 9.72 2.13
N TYR A 231 -18.41 9.61 1.32
CA TYR A 231 -17.19 10.40 1.52
C TYR A 231 -17.43 11.90 1.26
N MET A 232 -18.17 12.24 0.21
CA MET A 232 -18.56 13.62 -0.09
C MET A 232 -19.36 14.23 1.05
N GLU A 233 -20.32 13.50 1.64
CA GLU A 233 -21.09 13.95 2.80
C GLU A 233 -20.18 14.26 4.00
N LYS A 234 -19.19 13.40 4.27
CA LYS A 234 -18.21 13.65 5.34
C LYS A 234 -17.38 14.92 5.11
N LEU A 235 -16.96 15.18 3.89
CA LEU A 235 -16.22 16.41 3.56
C LEU A 235 -17.12 17.64 3.66
N ALA A 236 -18.38 17.54 3.27
CA ALA A 236 -19.35 18.62 3.40
C ALA A 236 -19.59 19.01 4.86
N ILE A 237 -19.82 18.02 5.74
CA ILE A 237 -19.96 18.22 7.19
C ILE A 237 -18.68 18.84 7.77
N ARG A 238 -17.50 18.36 7.37
CA ARG A 238 -16.23 18.92 7.81
C ARG A 238 -16.05 20.39 7.38
N ALA A 239 -16.55 20.76 6.19
CA ALA A 239 -16.49 22.14 5.70
C ALA A 239 -17.41 23.08 6.49
N ASN A 240 -18.61 22.63 6.83
CA ASN A 240 -19.55 23.36 7.69
C ASN A 240 -20.53 22.38 8.35
N GLU A 241 -20.32 22.08 9.62
CA GLU A 241 -21.16 21.15 10.37
C GLU A 241 -22.62 21.63 10.52
N ALA A 242 -22.84 22.94 10.64
CA ALA A 242 -24.16 23.49 10.80
C ALA A 242 -24.98 23.51 9.49
N ASP A 243 -24.30 23.64 8.35
CA ASP A 243 -24.90 23.62 7.01
C ASP A 243 -23.95 22.96 6.00
N PRO A 244 -23.97 21.63 5.91
CA PRO A 244 -23.09 20.89 5.01
C PRO A 244 -23.28 21.24 3.53
N VAL A 245 -24.51 21.58 3.12
CA VAL A 245 -24.82 21.97 1.74
C VAL A 245 -24.11 23.28 1.39
N GLN A 246 -24.17 24.27 2.27
CA GLN A 246 -23.46 25.53 2.10
C GLN A 246 -21.94 25.31 2.14
N GLY A 247 -21.44 24.53 3.09
CA GLY A 247 -20.01 24.20 3.20
C GLY A 247 -19.46 23.57 1.93
N TRP A 248 -20.18 22.59 1.39
CA TRP A 248 -19.81 21.95 0.13
C TRP A 248 -19.85 22.92 -1.06
N SER A 249 -20.89 23.76 -1.12
CA SER A 249 -21.02 24.77 -2.17
C SER A 249 -19.86 25.76 -2.17
N GLN A 250 -19.42 26.21 -1.00
CA GLN A 250 -18.25 27.09 -0.87
C GLN A 250 -16.95 26.39 -1.30
N THR A 251 -16.76 25.14 -0.92
CA THR A 251 -15.58 24.36 -1.34
C THR A 251 -15.55 24.16 -2.84
N ARG A 252 -16.71 23.87 -3.47
CA ARG A 252 -16.85 23.80 -4.93
C ARG A 252 -16.50 25.12 -5.61
N LEU A 253 -16.95 26.26 -5.06
CA LEU A 253 -16.62 27.57 -5.60
C LEU A 253 -15.10 27.84 -5.58
N MET A 254 -14.42 27.48 -4.50
CA MET A 254 -12.96 27.58 -4.43
C MET A 254 -12.28 26.67 -5.46
N THR A 255 -12.78 25.45 -5.62
CA THR A 255 -12.25 24.50 -6.62
C THR A 255 -12.40 25.04 -8.04
N ASP A 256 -13.58 25.57 -8.39
CA ASP A 256 -13.83 26.16 -9.72
C ASP A 256 -12.90 27.35 -9.98
N ALA A 257 -12.77 28.24 -9.00
CA ALA A 257 -11.96 29.44 -9.13
C ALA A 257 -10.45 29.16 -9.25
N LEU A 258 -9.92 28.20 -8.49
CA LEU A 258 -8.48 28.05 -8.28
C LEU A 258 -7.89 26.80 -8.93
N MET A 259 -8.66 25.71 -9.07
CA MET A 259 -8.14 24.39 -9.44
C MET A 259 -8.66 23.87 -10.78
N LEU A 260 -9.96 23.93 -11.05
CA LEU A 260 -10.61 23.22 -12.14
C LEU A 260 -9.95 23.46 -13.50
N ARG A 261 -9.62 24.71 -13.83
CA ARG A 261 -9.03 25.10 -15.10
C ARG A 261 -7.55 24.76 -15.22
N ARG A 262 -6.94 24.21 -14.18
CA ARG A 262 -5.53 23.82 -14.10
C ARG A 262 -5.32 22.32 -14.22
N TYR A 263 -6.40 21.55 -14.26
CA TYR A 263 -6.33 20.13 -14.57
C TYR A 263 -6.12 19.87 -16.05
N ASP A 264 -5.33 18.84 -16.36
CA ASP A 264 -5.22 18.32 -17.72
C ASP A 264 -6.58 17.77 -18.18
N ARG A 265 -6.90 17.94 -19.46
CA ARG A 265 -8.17 17.51 -20.04
C ARG A 265 -8.47 16.04 -19.79
N GLU A 266 -7.45 15.20 -19.86
CA GLU A 266 -7.57 13.76 -19.59
C GLU A 266 -8.21 13.48 -18.22
N TYR A 267 -7.75 14.16 -17.18
CA TYR A 267 -8.25 13.93 -15.82
C TYR A 267 -9.59 14.61 -15.58
N LEU A 268 -9.90 15.70 -16.28
CA LEU A 268 -11.25 16.26 -16.27
C LEU A 268 -12.24 15.30 -16.92
N GLU A 269 -11.88 14.63 -18.02
CA GLU A 269 -12.71 13.61 -18.66
C GLU A 269 -12.91 12.39 -17.77
N GLU A 270 -11.87 11.94 -17.05
CA GLU A 270 -11.97 10.85 -16.08
C GLU A 270 -12.89 11.23 -14.91
N MET A 271 -12.71 12.40 -14.32
CA MET A 271 -13.56 12.90 -13.22
C MET A 271 -15.01 13.12 -13.66
N LYS A 272 -15.23 13.57 -14.92
CA LYS A 272 -16.58 13.65 -15.50
C LYS A 272 -17.21 12.27 -15.59
N GLY A 273 -16.43 11.28 -16.06
CA GLY A 273 -16.87 9.88 -16.10
C GLY A 273 -17.27 9.38 -14.71
N ILE A 274 -16.45 9.66 -13.67
CA ILE A 274 -16.74 9.26 -12.29
C ILE A 274 -18.09 9.84 -11.84
N ALA A 275 -18.33 11.13 -12.06
CA ALA A 275 -19.59 11.78 -11.70
C ALA A 275 -20.79 11.11 -12.40
N ASP A 276 -20.71 10.96 -13.73
CA ASP A 276 -21.80 10.42 -14.53
C ASP A 276 -22.07 8.93 -14.21
N GLY A 277 -21.03 8.14 -13.99
CA GLY A 277 -21.15 6.74 -13.58
C GLY A 277 -21.82 6.60 -12.20
N ALA A 278 -21.44 7.42 -11.23
CA ALA A 278 -22.04 7.44 -9.91
C ALA A 278 -23.53 7.83 -9.98
N VAL A 279 -23.87 8.90 -10.73
CA VAL A 279 -25.25 9.33 -10.96
C VAL A 279 -26.08 8.25 -11.64
N LYS A 280 -25.54 7.59 -12.68
CA LYS A 280 -26.23 6.49 -13.36
C LYS A 280 -26.53 5.34 -12.42
N ALA A 281 -25.71 5.12 -11.42
CA ALA A 281 -25.89 4.11 -10.39
C ALA A 281 -26.78 4.59 -9.21
N GLY A 282 -27.23 5.86 -9.21
CA GLY A 282 -28.17 6.41 -8.24
C GLY A 282 -27.57 7.34 -7.19
N ALA A 283 -26.28 7.72 -7.30
CA ALA A 283 -25.68 8.68 -6.37
C ALA A 283 -26.28 10.09 -6.54
N SER A 284 -26.46 10.77 -5.42
CA SER A 284 -26.91 12.16 -5.37
C SER A 284 -26.39 12.84 -4.11
N PHE A 285 -26.33 14.16 -4.11
CA PHE A 285 -26.00 14.95 -2.93
C PHE A 285 -27.19 15.87 -2.58
N HIS A 286 -27.86 15.58 -1.48
CA HIS A 286 -29.08 16.29 -1.06
C HIS A 286 -30.11 16.48 -2.21
N GLY A 287 -30.36 15.40 -2.98
CA GLY A 287 -31.32 15.38 -4.10
C GLY A 287 -30.79 15.97 -5.42
N ARG A 288 -29.58 16.52 -5.46
CA ARG A 288 -28.92 17.00 -6.68
C ARG A 288 -28.03 15.89 -7.26
N PRO A 289 -28.08 15.62 -8.58
CA PRO A 289 -27.10 14.76 -9.22
C PRO A 289 -25.66 15.27 -9.01
N LEU A 290 -24.70 14.40 -8.91
CA LEU A 290 -23.28 14.75 -8.88
C LEU A 290 -22.84 15.28 -10.24
N ASP A 291 -21.85 16.15 -10.26
CA ASP A 291 -21.26 16.70 -11.49
C ASP A 291 -19.73 16.65 -11.45
N LEU A 292 -19.09 17.05 -12.56
CA LEU A 292 -17.64 17.14 -12.66
C LEU A 292 -17.01 17.93 -11.49
N LEU A 293 -17.65 19.04 -11.10
CA LEU A 293 -17.10 19.92 -10.06
C LEU A 293 -17.14 19.25 -8.67
N ASP A 294 -18.10 18.35 -8.42
CA ASP A 294 -18.08 17.56 -7.18
C ASP A 294 -16.86 16.67 -7.09
N ILE A 295 -16.57 15.93 -8.16
CA ILE A 295 -15.40 15.01 -8.18
C ILE A 295 -14.08 15.80 -8.22
N ALA A 296 -14.02 16.92 -8.95
CA ALA A 296 -12.87 17.81 -8.89
C ALA A 296 -12.65 18.39 -7.49
N THR A 297 -13.73 18.67 -6.75
CA THR A 297 -13.65 19.15 -5.38
C THR A 297 -13.15 18.07 -4.41
N LEU A 298 -13.59 16.82 -4.56
CA LEU A 298 -13.02 15.68 -3.84
C LEU A 298 -11.51 15.61 -4.05
N ASN A 299 -11.07 15.66 -5.30
CA ASN A 299 -9.67 15.54 -5.69
C ASN A 299 -8.81 16.79 -5.40
N SER A 300 -9.42 17.90 -5.07
CA SER A 300 -8.74 19.13 -4.65
C SER A 300 -8.80 19.37 -3.13
N SER A 301 -9.46 18.49 -2.38
CA SER A 301 -9.72 18.69 -0.95
C SER A 301 -8.45 18.77 -0.10
N ILE A 302 -7.41 18.01 -0.45
CA ILE A 302 -6.12 18.03 0.21
C ILE A 302 -5.41 19.36 -0.10
N ASP A 303 -5.32 19.76 -1.36
CA ASP A 303 -4.73 21.03 -1.80
C ASP A 303 -5.42 22.22 -1.12
N LEU A 304 -6.75 22.26 -1.16
CA LEU A 304 -7.54 23.33 -0.54
C LEU A 304 -7.36 23.39 0.98
N GLY A 305 -7.16 22.25 1.64
CA GLY A 305 -6.85 22.21 3.06
C GLY A 305 -5.52 22.89 3.42
N GLN A 306 -4.61 23.04 2.47
CA GLN A 306 -3.33 23.72 2.65
C GLN A 306 -3.36 25.22 2.26
N LEU A 307 -4.42 25.67 1.55
CA LEU A 307 -4.47 26.98 0.92
C LEU A 307 -4.32 28.13 1.91
N ALA A 308 -5.00 28.06 3.06
CA ALA A 308 -4.94 29.14 4.06
C ALA A 308 -3.50 29.34 4.57
N GLY A 309 -2.76 28.25 4.82
CA GLY A 309 -1.35 28.30 5.19
C GLY A 309 -0.47 28.89 4.08
N ALA A 310 -0.71 28.51 2.84
CA ALA A 310 0.03 28.99 1.68
C ALA A 310 -0.13 30.50 1.45
N LEU A 311 -1.35 31.02 1.62
CA LEU A 311 -1.62 32.45 1.47
C LEU A 311 -0.91 33.30 2.54
N GLN A 312 -0.78 32.79 3.77
CA GLN A 312 -0.04 33.49 4.83
C GLN A 312 1.42 33.76 4.43
N LYS A 313 2.06 32.84 3.72
CA LYS A 313 3.42 33.04 3.24
C LYS A 313 3.55 34.11 2.17
N ASN A 314 2.51 34.29 1.36
CA ASN A 314 2.50 35.32 0.32
C ASN A 314 2.35 36.73 0.88
N GLU A 315 1.67 36.87 2.03
CA GLU A 315 1.35 38.18 2.63
C GLU A 315 2.42 38.71 3.59
N THR A 316 3.05 37.85 4.37
CA THR A 316 4.07 38.26 5.35
C THR A 316 5.05 37.11 5.60
N PRO A 317 6.36 37.35 5.57
CA PRO A 317 7.31 36.42 6.20
C PRO A 317 7.05 36.49 7.71
N VAL A 318 6.14 35.65 8.19
CA VAL A 318 5.91 35.57 9.62
C VAL A 318 7.08 34.80 10.21
N ASN A 319 7.99 35.54 10.80
CA ASN A 319 8.94 35.04 11.78
C ASN A 319 8.13 34.54 12.99
N ARG A 320 7.48 33.40 12.87
CA ARG A 320 6.91 32.68 13.99
C ARG A 320 8.00 31.84 14.62
N LEU A 321 8.96 32.51 15.22
CA LEU A 321 9.56 31.93 16.39
C LEU A 321 8.40 31.69 17.34
N SER A 322 8.02 30.46 17.54
CA SER A 322 6.99 30.11 18.50
C SER A 322 7.57 30.32 19.90
N PHE A 323 7.54 31.54 20.35
CA PHE A 323 7.52 31.81 21.77
C PHE A 323 6.12 31.57 22.31
N LEU A 324 5.46 30.48 21.84
CA LEU A 324 4.25 30.01 22.45
C LEU A 324 4.63 29.54 23.84
N THR A 325 3.93 30.07 24.83
CA THR A 325 3.96 29.46 26.16
C THR A 325 3.48 28.01 26.05
N PRO A 326 3.88 27.09 26.96
CA PRO A 326 3.35 25.73 26.99
C PRO A 326 1.82 25.66 26.97
N GLU A 327 1.14 26.70 27.49
CA GLU A 327 -0.32 26.80 27.48
C GLU A 327 -0.91 27.20 26.11
N GLU A 328 -0.17 27.96 25.33
CA GLU A 328 -0.51 28.30 23.95
C GLU A 328 -0.19 27.13 23.00
N GLU A 329 0.90 26.42 23.22
CA GLU A 329 1.24 25.21 22.50
C GLU A 329 0.22 24.08 22.74
N ALA A 330 -0.27 23.93 23.99
CA ALA A 330 -1.33 22.99 24.36
C ALA A 330 -2.70 23.32 23.75
N LYS A 331 -2.94 24.56 23.33
CA LYS A 331 -4.17 25.00 22.64
C LYS A 331 -4.09 24.91 21.12
N MET A 332 -2.90 24.64 20.57
CA MET A 332 -2.77 24.41 19.13
C MET A 332 -3.43 23.08 18.78
N PRO A 333 -4.28 23.04 17.75
CA PRO A 333 -4.80 21.75 17.29
C PRO A 333 -3.62 20.85 16.97
N GLU A 334 -3.63 19.67 17.57
CA GLU A 334 -2.64 18.63 17.32
C GLU A 334 -2.41 18.49 15.82
N LYS A 335 -1.18 18.67 15.35
CA LYS A 335 -0.85 18.39 13.95
C LYS A 335 -0.89 16.89 13.75
N LEU A 336 -2.09 16.36 13.49
CA LEU A 336 -2.39 14.94 13.35
C LEU A 336 -1.81 14.30 12.08
N HIS A 337 -1.15 15.07 11.22
CA HIS A 337 -0.64 14.58 9.96
C HIS A 337 0.85 14.27 10.08
N LYS A 338 1.14 13.01 10.36
CA LYS A 338 2.51 12.52 10.43
C LYS A 338 2.63 11.28 9.55
N CYS A 339 3.52 11.37 8.57
CA CYS A 339 3.92 10.24 7.75
C CYS A 339 5.38 9.91 8.06
N SER A 340 5.79 8.71 7.76
CA SER A 340 7.20 8.34 7.70
C SER A 340 7.38 7.37 6.55
N SER A 341 8.45 7.55 5.79
CA SER A 341 8.76 6.70 4.65
C SER A 341 10.25 6.44 4.58
N PHE A 342 10.65 5.29 4.07
CA PHE A 342 12.03 4.98 3.75
C PHE A 342 12.15 4.21 2.44
N LEU A 343 13.33 4.34 1.85
CA LEU A 343 13.81 3.51 0.75
C LEU A 343 15.15 2.91 1.15
N ALA A 344 15.32 1.62 0.91
CA ALA A 344 16.61 0.94 1.03
C ALA A 344 16.94 0.23 -0.26
N ASN A 345 18.21 0.19 -0.66
CA ASN A 345 18.67 -0.54 -1.85
C ASN A 345 20.15 -0.92 -1.75
N GLY A 346 20.59 -1.78 -2.64
CA GLY A 346 21.99 -2.14 -2.80
C GLY A 346 22.67 -2.57 -1.50
N PRO A 347 23.72 -1.85 -1.03
CA PRO A 347 24.50 -2.29 0.13
C PRO A 347 23.79 -2.20 1.46
N ALA A 348 22.59 -1.60 1.52
CA ALA A 348 21.81 -1.52 2.76
C ALA A 348 20.85 -2.71 2.91
N THR A 349 20.45 -3.35 1.82
CA THR A 349 19.50 -4.46 1.81
C THR A 349 20.20 -5.82 1.76
N ARG A 350 19.50 -6.84 2.23
CA ARG A 350 20.04 -8.20 2.34
C ARG A 350 20.43 -8.83 0.99
N ASP A 351 19.68 -8.51 -0.06
CA ASP A 351 19.86 -9.10 -1.39
C ASP A 351 20.12 -8.06 -2.50
N GLY A 352 20.30 -6.79 -2.12
CA GLY A 352 20.52 -5.69 -3.06
C GLY A 352 19.24 -5.13 -3.70
N SER A 353 18.08 -5.75 -3.48
CA SER A 353 16.79 -5.27 -4.00
C SER A 353 16.32 -3.98 -3.32
N ILE A 354 15.33 -3.31 -3.91
CA ILE A 354 14.70 -2.15 -3.28
C ILE A 354 13.70 -2.64 -2.23
N VAL A 355 13.85 -2.12 -1.00
CA VAL A 355 12.86 -2.23 0.06
C VAL A 355 12.27 -0.85 0.29
N PHE A 356 10.96 -0.74 0.11
CA PHE A 356 10.22 0.50 0.28
C PHE A 356 9.18 0.33 1.37
N GLY A 357 9.14 1.26 2.31
CA GLY A 357 8.15 1.27 3.37
C GLY A 357 7.59 2.67 3.61
N GLN A 358 6.30 2.72 3.92
CA GLN A 358 5.59 3.94 4.29
C GLN A 358 4.57 3.65 5.39
N ILE A 359 4.49 4.55 6.35
CA ILE A 359 3.39 4.64 7.30
C ILE A 359 2.72 5.99 7.14
N PHE A 360 1.41 5.96 7.08
CA PHE A 360 0.56 7.11 6.88
C PHE A 360 -0.37 7.28 8.08
N MET A 361 -0.51 8.52 8.55
CA MET A 361 -1.38 8.85 9.67
C MET A 361 -2.32 9.98 9.26
N TRP A 362 -3.60 9.75 9.39
CA TRP A 362 -4.66 10.70 9.05
C TRP A 362 -5.72 10.77 10.14
N ASN A 363 -6.56 11.81 10.13
CA ASN A 363 -7.67 11.88 11.08
C ASN A 363 -8.68 10.75 10.85
N GLY A 364 -9.19 10.16 11.92
CA GLY A 364 -10.13 9.03 11.82
C GLY A 364 -11.48 9.39 11.20
N TYR A 365 -11.87 10.68 11.15
CA TYR A 365 -13.17 11.10 10.63
C TYR A 365 -13.30 10.91 9.10
N THR A 366 -12.26 11.25 8.35
CA THR A 366 -12.21 11.07 6.89
C THR A 366 -11.37 9.87 6.48
N GLY A 367 -10.34 9.52 7.25
CA GLY A 367 -9.42 8.43 6.95
C GLY A 367 -10.07 7.04 6.94
N VAL A 368 -11.18 6.83 7.63
CA VAL A 368 -11.95 5.57 7.57
C VAL A 368 -12.54 5.28 6.19
N HIS A 369 -12.56 6.25 5.30
CA HIS A 369 -12.98 6.09 3.90
C HIS A 369 -11.80 5.91 2.93
N TRP A 370 -10.56 5.90 3.44
CA TRP A 370 -9.36 5.76 2.61
C TRP A 370 -8.94 4.29 2.57
N ASP A 371 -9.85 3.47 2.10
CA ASP A 371 -9.78 2.00 2.09
C ASP A 371 -9.94 1.43 0.66
N VAL A 372 -9.74 2.26 -0.37
CA VAL A 372 -9.88 1.88 -1.77
C VAL A 372 -8.52 1.64 -2.41
N ILE A 373 -8.29 0.45 -2.93
CA ILE A 373 -7.15 0.13 -3.79
C ILE A 373 -7.64 0.12 -5.24
N VAL A 374 -7.09 1.02 -6.04
CA VAL A 374 -7.47 1.16 -7.46
C VAL A 374 -6.37 0.60 -8.35
N ASP A 375 -6.74 -0.33 -9.20
CA ASP A 375 -5.94 -0.85 -10.31
C ASP A 375 -6.47 -0.24 -11.61
N VAL A 376 -5.69 0.64 -12.21
CA VAL A 376 -6.05 1.34 -13.45
C VAL A 376 -5.24 0.79 -14.60
N LEU A 377 -5.92 0.30 -15.64
CA LEU A 377 -5.32 -0.05 -16.93
C LEU A 377 -5.71 1.03 -17.97
N PRO A 378 -4.96 2.13 -18.08
CA PRO A 378 -5.30 3.21 -18.99
C PRO A 378 -5.00 2.82 -20.44
N SER A 379 -5.76 3.38 -21.40
CA SER A 379 -5.47 3.22 -22.83
C SER A 379 -4.13 3.85 -23.26
N LYS A 380 -3.60 4.79 -22.46
CA LYS A 380 -2.30 5.45 -22.67
C LYS A 380 -1.55 5.57 -21.35
N GLY A 381 -0.24 5.34 -21.41
CA GLY A 381 0.63 5.33 -20.22
C GLY A 381 0.71 3.96 -19.59
N HIS A 382 1.18 3.90 -18.35
CA HIS A 382 1.43 2.68 -17.60
C HIS A 382 0.20 2.27 -16.80
N ARG A 383 -0.04 0.97 -16.67
CA ARG A 383 -0.92 0.44 -15.63
C ARG A 383 -0.38 0.88 -14.29
N LEU A 384 -1.27 1.29 -13.40
CA LEU A 384 -0.88 1.77 -12.06
C LEU A 384 -1.85 1.27 -11.00
N VAL A 385 -1.28 1.00 -9.83
CA VAL A 385 -2.04 0.66 -8.62
C VAL A 385 -1.73 1.71 -7.57
N TYR A 386 -2.76 2.20 -6.90
CA TYR A 386 -2.63 3.13 -5.79
C TYR A 386 -3.77 2.97 -4.78
N GLU A 387 -3.50 3.31 -3.54
CA GLU A 387 -4.51 3.45 -2.50
C GLU A 387 -5.14 4.85 -2.57
N THR A 388 -6.46 4.97 -2.30
CA THR A 388 -7.14 6.26 -2.35
C THR A 388 -8.45 6.29 -1.55
N PHE A 389 -9.06 7.48 -1.54
CA PHE A 389 -10.44 7.70 -1.11
C PHE A 389 -11.44 7.48 -2.26
N PRO A 390 -12.72 7.22 -1.97
CA PRO A 390 -13.73 7.05 -3.01
C PRO A 390 -13.85 8.26 -3.94
N GLY A 391 -13.75 8.03 -5.26
CA GLY A 391 -13.74 9.08 -6.28
C GLY A 391 -12.37 9.74 -6.51
N GLY A 392 -11.32 9.27 -5.82
CA GLY A 392 -9.97 9.78 -5.98
C GLY A 392 -9.30 9.30 -7.26
N ILE A 393 -8.69 10.22 -8.02
CA ILE A 393 -7.84 9.92 -9.18
C ILE A 393 -6.35 9.88 -8.79
N HIS A 394 -6.02 10.16 -7.55
CA HIS A 394 -4.70 10.12 -6.95
C HIS A 394 -4.76 9.46 -5.58
N SER A 395 -3.62 9.05 -5.04
CA SER A 395 -3.57 8.42 -3.73
C SER A 395 -3.83 9.41 -2.60
N GLY A 396 -4.60 8.99 -1.61
CA GLY A 396 -4.75 9.67 -0.34
C GLY A 396 -3.62 9.36 0.63
N ALA A 397 -3.14 8.12 0.65
CA ALA A 397 -2.02 7.67 1.48
C ALA A 397 -0.67 7.74 0.74
N ASP A 398 -0.64 8.39 -0.42
CA ASP A 398 0.57 8.73 -1.18
C ASP A 398 1.42 7.52 -1.58
N PHE A 399 0.74 6.46 -2.00
CA PHE A 399 1.37 5.22 -2.43
C PHE A 399 0.95 4.86 -3.85
N TYR A 400 1.96 4.64 -4.74
CA TYR A 400 1.73 4.24 -6.13
C TYR A 400 2.77 3.21 -6.58
N ILE A 401 2.33 2.28 -7.42
CA ILE A 401 3.20 1.41 -8.21
C ILE A 401 2.72 1.48 -9.67
N ASN A 402 3.65 1.57 -10.62
CA ASN A 402 3.31 1.49 -12.03
C ASN A 402 4.02 0.35 -12.76
N SER A 403 3.49 -0.04 -13.92
CA SER A 403 4.05 -1.14 -14.73
C SER A 403 5.39 -0.79 -15.39
N ALA A 404 5.85 0.46 -15.31
CA ALA A 404 7.21 0.83 -15.65
C ALA A 404 8.22 0.45 -14.56
N GLY A 405 7.76 -0.02 -13.41
CA GLY A 405 8.61 -0.44 -12.29
C GLY A 405 8.93 0.68 -11.30
N LEU A 406 8.22 1.81 -11.35
CA LEU A 406 8.34 2.86 -10.34
C LEU A 406 7.46 2.54 -9.13
N MET A 407 8.05 2.64 -7.94
CA MET A 407 7.40 2.69 -6.65
C MET A 407 7.50 4.11 -6.13
N ILE A 408 6.39 4.71 -5.74
CA ILE A 408 6.31 6.12 -5.35
C ILE A 408 5.57 6.22 -4.03
N GLY A 409 6.14 6.99 -3.11
CA GLY A 409 5.49 7.37 -1.87
C GLY A 409 5.85 8.80 -1.49
N GLU A 410 5.21 9.33 -0.47
CA GLU A 410 5.51 10.68 -0.02
C GLU A 410 5.45 10.81 1.50
N THR A 411 5.98 11.90 1.99
CA THR A 411 5.67 12.44 3.32
C THR A 411 5.45 13.93 3.20
N THR A 412 4.35 14.42 3.74
CA THR A 412 4.04 15.85 3.77
C THR A 412 5.08 16.57 4.61
N VAL A 413 5.76 17.55 4.05
CA VAL A 413 6.78 18.31 4.77
C VAL A 413 6.17 19.55 5.41
N ALA A 414 5.82 20.52 4.61
CA ALA A 414 5.21 21.76 5.06
C ALA A 414 4.58 22.48 3.86
N GLN A 415 3.86 23.55 4.13
CA GLN A 415 3.23 24.34 3.09
C GLN A 415 4.20 25.37 2.49
N SER A 416 4.31 25.39 1.16
CA SER A 416 5.04 26.43 0.42
C SER A 416 4.08 27.44 -0.23
N PRO A 417 4.59 28.58 -0.79
CA PRO A 417 3.73 29.63 -1.34
C PRO A 417 2.86 29.13 -2.49
N PHE A 418 1.62 29.58 -2.51
CA PHE A 418 0.66 29.23 -3.56
C PHE A 418 0.91 29.99 -4.85
N ASP A 419 0.99 29.28 -5.98
CA ASP A 419 0.97 29.85 -7.32
C ASP A 419 -0.40 29.53 -7.99
N PRO A 420 -1.28 30.52 -8.17
CA PRO A 420 -2.59 30.30 -8.76
C PRO A 420 -2.54 29.88 -10.24
N ASN A 421 -1.39 30.01 -10.88
CA ASN A 421 -1.17 29.59 -12.27
C ASN A 421 -0.63 28.15 -12.38
N GLY A 422 -0.27 27.56 -11.26
CA GLY A 422 0.26 26.20 -11.23
C GLY A 422 -0.82 25.13 -11.31
N THR A 423 -0.40 23.93 -11.61
CA THR A 423 -1.22 22.70 -11.71
C THR A 423 -1.39 22.07 -10.32
N PRO A 424 -2.58 21.64 -9.93
CA PRO A 424 -2.83 20.94 -8.66
C PRO A 424 -1.95 19.71 -8.48
N GLN A 425 -1.63 19.42 -7.22
CA GLN A 425 -0.80 18.25 -6.87
C GLN A 425 -1.43 16.94 -7.38
N SER A 426 -2.74 16.76 -7.17
CA SER A 426 -3.48 15.58 -7.62
C SER A 426 -3.32 15.30 -9.12
N ASN A 427 -3.32 16.35 -9.97
CA ASN A 427 -3.06 16.21 -11.40
C ASN A 427 -1.61 15.82 -11.69
N ARG A 428 -0.65 16.50 -11.04
CA ARG A 428 0.79 16.27 -11.31
C ARG A 428 1.22 14.87 -10.91
N ILE A 429 0.83 14.41 -9.71
CA ILE A 429 1.20 13.08 -9.25
C ILE A 429 0.49 11.98 -10.06
N ARG A 430 -0.81 12.15 -10.40
CA ARG A 430 -1.49 11.22 -11.28
C ARG A 430 -0.78 11.08 -12.63
N LYS A 431 -0.37 12.21 -13.21
CA LYS A 431 0.39 12.23 -14.47
C LYS A 431 1.75 11.56 -14.33
N ALA A 432 2.47 11.83 -13.23
CA ALA A 432 3.76 11.21 -12.98
C ALA A 432 3.64 9.70 -12.77
N ALA A 433 2.68 9.22 -11.98
CA ALA A 433 2.43 7.80 -11.77
C ALA A 433 2.02 7.07 -13.06
N GLN A 434 1.24 7.72 -13.93
CA GLN A 434 0.74 7.11 -15.17
C GLN A 434 1.76 7.16 -16.32
N TYR A 435 2.60 8.16 -16.41
CA TYR A 435 3.43 8.39 -17.61
C TYR A 435 4.93 8.30 -17.38
N ALA A 436 5.42 8.43 -16.15
CA ALA A 436 6.85 8.34 -15.92
C ALA A 436 7.36 6.90 -15.99
N SER A 437 8.44 6.69 -16.74
CA SER A 437 9.17 5.43 -16.87
C SER A 437 10.51 5.44 -16.13
N SER A 438 10.88 6.59 -15.57
CA SER A 438 12.15 6.81 -14.86
C SER A 438 12.01 7.88 -13.78
N ILE A 439 12.98 7.91 -12.85
CA ILE A 439 13.08 8.96 -11.83
C ILE A 439 13.16 10.36 -12.48
N ASP A 440 13.90 10.52 -13.58
CA ASP A 440 14.06 11.82 -14.24
C ASP A 440 12.75 12.32 -14.85
N GLU A 441 11.97 11.44 -15.48
CA GLU A 441 10.63 11.78 -16.01
C GLU A 441 9.66 12.13 -14.88
N PHE A 442 9.69 11.38 -13.77
CA PHE A 442 8.90 11.69 -12.58
C PHE A 442 9.21 13.09 -12.06
N VAL A 443 10.49 13.39 -11.83
CA VAL A 443 10.94 14.70 -11.34
C VAL A 443 10.52 15.83 -12.28
N LYS A 444 10.69 15.65 -13.59
CA LYS A 444 10.26 16.63 -14.59
C LYS A 444 8.77 16.93 -14.51
N ILE A 445 7.92 15.91 -14.39
CA ILE A 445 6.47 16.09 -14.29
C ILE A 445 6.12 16.80 -12.98
N MET A 446 6.67 16.37 -11.85
CA MET A 446 6.34 16.91 -10.53
C MET A 446 6.79 18.36 -10.34
N THR A 447 7.90 18.76 -10.94
CA THR A 447 8.45 20.13 -10.84
C THR A 447 7.86 21.11 -11.87
N THR A 448 7.23 20.61 -12.94
CA THR A 448 6.67 21.47 -13.98
C THR A 448 5.32 22.04 -13.57
N GLY A 449 5.21 23.37 -13.52
CA GLY A 449 3.95 24.06 -13.24
C GLY A 449 3.38 23.77 -11.84
N ASN A 450 4.23 23.59 -10.86
CA ASN A 450 3.83 23.30 -9.49
C ASN A 450 3.07 24.49 -8.86
N ASN A 451 1.85 24.24 -8.32
CA ASN A 451 1.05 25.27 -7.67
C ASN A 451 1.47 25.55 -6.20
N GLY A 452 2.40 24.80 -5.65
CA GLY A 452 2.90 24.98 -4.29
C GLY A 452 2.01 24.43 -3.17
N LEU A 453 0.82 23.95 -3.48
CA LEU A 453 -0.02 23.29 -2.47
C LEU A 453 0.42 21.83 -2.30
N TYR A 454 0.36 21.34 -1.06
CA TYR A 454 0.75 20.00 -0.70
C TYR A 454 2.14 19.63 -1.22
N THR A 455 3.13 20.43 -0.82
CA THR A 455 4.54 20.18 -1.15
C THR A 455 5.12 19.14 -0.20
N ASN A 456 5.86 18.20 -0.75
CA ASN A 456 6.21 16.96 -0.07
C ASN A 456 7.66 16.56 -0.34
N ASP A 457 8.14 15.60 0.44
CA ASP A 457 9.24 14.71 0.06
C ASP A 457 8.66 13.52 -0.70
N TRP A 458 8.99 13.40 -1.97
CA TRP A 458 8.61 12.27 -2.81
C TRP A 458 9.73 11.24 -2.84
N LEU A 459 9.43 10.03 -2.40
CA LEU A 459 10.35 8.90 -2.42
C LEU A 459 10.07 8.05 -3.65
N ILE A 460 11.09 7.78 -4.46
CA ILE A 460 10.94 7.07 -5.72
C ILE A 460 11.94 5.91 -5.77
N GLY A 461 11.44 4.70 -5.99
CA GLY A 461 12.25 3.53 -6.32
C GLY A 461 12.03 3.13 -7.76
N ASP A 462 13.10 2.86 -8.50
CA ASP A 462 13.05 2.31 -9.86
C ASP A 462 13.57 0.88 -9.83
N SER A 463 12.67 -0.08 -9.92
CA SER A 463 13.00 -1.51 -9.85
C SER A 463 13.83 -2.01 -11.02
N LYS A 464 13.85 -1.31 -12.17
CA LYS A 464 14.64 -1.69 -13.35
C LYS A 464 16.11 -1.33 -13.20
N SER A 465 16.39 -0.14 -12.66
CA SER A 465 17.76 0.32 -12.44
C SER A 465 18.30 -0.02 -11.07
N GLY A 466 17.43 -0.39 -10.11
CA GLY A 466 17.78 -0.53 -8.71
C GLY A 466 18.07 0.80 -8.01
N GLU A 467 17.80 1.94 -8.67
CA GLU A 467 18.05 3.27 -8.13
C GLU A 467 16.90 3.73 -7.24
N THR A 468 17.24 4.47 -6.19
CA THR A 468 16.27 5.16 -5.34
C THR A 468 16.57 6.65 -5.29
N ALA A 469 15.55 7.48 -5.06
CA ALA A 469 15.68 8.91 -4.96
C ALA A 469 14.66 9.52 -3.99
N ILE A 470 15.01 10.71 -3.46
CA ILE A 470 14.07 11.59 -2.75
C ILE A 470 14.05 12.93 -3.47
N LEU A 471 12.85 13.37 -3.83
CA LEU A 471 12.57 14.71 -4.36
C LEU A 471 11.89 15.53 -3.27
N LEU A 472 12.65 16.43 -2.63
CA LEU A 472 12.09 17.46 -1.76
C LEU A 472 11.61 18.63 -2.63
N LEU A 473 10.30 18.93 -2.57
CA LEU A 473 9.66 19.86 -3.47
C LEU A 473 9.13 21.10 -2.72
N GLY A 474 9.57 22.29 -3.12
CA GLY A 474 8.95 23.56 -2.82
C GLY A 474 8.15 24.07 -4.02
N THR A 475 7.66 25.30 -4.01
CA THR A 475 6.92 25.87 -5.16
C THR A 475 7.83 26.13 -6.34
N LYS A 476 8.98 26.76 -6.12
CA LYS A 476 9.95 27.16 -7.14
C LYS A 476 11.27 26.41 -7.08
N ARG A 477 11.62 25.94 -5.89
CA ARG A 477 12.85 25.23 -5.62
C ARG A 477 12.58 23.77 -5.35
N TYR A 478 13.54 22.93 -5.66
CA TYR A 478 13.53 21.52 -5.28
C TYR A 478 14.95 21.01 -5.06
N LYS A 479 15.06 19.93 -4.31
CA LYS A 479 16.30 19.17 -4.16
C LYS A 479 16.02 17.71 -4.49
N LEU A 480 16.89 17.14 -5.31
CA LEU A 480 16.85 15.71 -5.63
C LEU A 480 18.09 15.04 -5.07
N TRP A 481 17.91 14.08 -4.20
CA TRP A 481 18.96 13.16 -3.76
C TRP A 481 18.76 11.82 -4.46
N ARG A 482 19.85 11.24 -4.93
CA ARG A 482 19.83 9.96 -5.66
C ARG A 482 20.79 8.97 -5.03
N SER A 483 20.44 7.69 -5.01
CA SER A 483 21.30 6.66 -4.41
C SER A 483 22.66 6.53 -5.09
N ARG A 484 22.74 6.86 -6.38
CA ARG A 484 24.00 6.86 -7.12
C ARG A 484 24.97 8.01 -6.77
N THR A 485 24.46 9.14 -6.26
CA THR A 485 25.30 10.33 -5.96
C THR A 485 25.79 10.37 -4.52
N LYS A 486 25.20 9.59 -3.61
CA LYS A 486 25.56 9.48 -2.18
C LYS A 486 25.56 10.82 -1.41
N GLU A 487 24.70 11.76 -1.81
CA GLU A 487 24.64 13.12 -1.25
C GLU A 487 23.55 13.32 -0.19
N PHE A 488 22.92 12.25 0.29
CA PHE A 488 21.84 12.37 1.27
C PHE A 488 22.35 12.89 2.62
N PRO A 489 21.67 13.84 3.29
CA PRO A 489 22.15 14.50 4.52
C PRO A 489 22.43 13.55 5.68
N GLY A 490 21.81 12.38 5.71
CA GLY A 490 22.06 11.36 6.72
C GLY A 490 23.41 10.66 6.63
N ASN A 491 24.22 10.95 5.60
CA ASN A 491 25.47 10.28 5.30
C ASN A 491 25.33 8.75 5.27
N THR A 492 24.18 8.27 4.81
CA THR A 492 23.86 6.85 4.66
C THR A 492 24.12 6.39 3.24
N THR A 493 24.40 5.10 3.05
CA THR A 493 24.56 4.50 1.73
C THR A 493 23.48 3.46 1.52
N GLY A 494 22.63 3.67 0.52
CA GLY A 494 21.54 2.74 0.19
C GLY A 494 20.38 2.76 1.18
N PHE A 495 20.29 3.74 2.06
CA PHE A 495 19.15 3.95 2.95
C PHE A 495 18.80 5.43 3.05
N TYR A 496 17.56 5.77 2.72
CA TYR A 496 17.05 7.13 2.63
C TYR A 496 15.68 7.18 3.29
N TRP A 497 15.36 8.29 3.98
CA TRP A 497 14.08 8.41 4.69
C TRP A 497 13.53 9.83 4.62
N SER A 498 12.23 9.94 4.80
CA SER A 498 11.52 11.17 5.03
C SER A 498 10.53 11.04 6.19
N ILE A 499 10.43 12.10 7.00
CA ILE A 499 9.67 12.14 8.25
C ILE A 499 8.97 13.48 8.48
N ASN A 500 8.47 14.11 7.44
CA ASN A 500 7.78 15.42 7.48
C ASN A 500 8.70 16.61 7.81
N ASN A 501 9.96 16.56 7.45
CA ASN A 501 10.89 17.67 7.63
C ASN A 501 11.72 17.95 6.37
N ALA A 502 11.90 19.23 6.05
CA ALA A 502 12.74 19.66 4.94
C ALA A 502 14.23 19.52 5.30
N LYS A 503 14.94 18.69 4.56
CA LYS A 503 16.36 18.42 4.78
C LYS A 503 17.29 19.31 3.94
N ASP A 504 16.77 20.03 2.95
CA ASP A 504 17.54 20.99 2.15
C ASP A 504 17.28 22.43 2.62
N PRO A 505 18.33 23.19 3.03
CA PRO A 505 18.14 24.55 3.55
C PRO A 505 17.55 25.54 2.53
N GLU A 506 17.84 25.36 1.23
CA GLU A 506 17.38 26.30 0.22
C GLU A 506 15.91 26.08 -0.13
N VAL A 507 15.45 24.82 -0.20
CA VAL A 507 14.03 24.50 -0.38
C VAL A 507 13.23 24.88 0.86
N ARG A 508 13.81 24.65 2.05
CA ARG A 508 13.20 24.98 3.34
C ARG A 508 12.82 26.44 3.48
N LYS A 509 13.57 27.37 2.87
CA LYS A 509 13.26 28.81 2.87
C LYS A 509 11.91 29.16 2.23
N GLU A 510 11.36 28.25 1.43
CA GLU A 510 10.02 28.44 0.85
C GLU A 510 8.88 28.01 1.78
N TYR A 511 9.14 27.22 2.81
CA TYR A 511 8.07 26.72 3.67
C TYR A 511 7.52 27.78 4.63
N VAL A 512 6.19 27.74 4.81
CA VAL A 512 5.46 28.68 5.66
C VAL A 512 5.65 28.38 7.14
N THR A 513 5.66 27.11 7.49
CA THR A 513 5.59 26.65 8.88
C THR A 513 6.95 26.25 9.46
N ASP A 514 7.98 26.18 8.63
CA ASP A 514 9.33 25.91 9.09
C ASP A 514 10.06 27.23 9.33
N VAL A 515 9.91 27.74 10.54
CA VAL A 515 10.33 29.07 10.96
C VAL A 515 11.58 29.08 11.82
N SER A 516 12.26 27.95 11.95
CA SER A 516 13.51 27.93 12.69
C SER A 516 14.59 28.60 11.84
N ASP A 517 15.09 29.74 12.32
CA ASP A 517 16.30 30.38 11.78
C ASP A 517 17.58 29.54 12.05
N ALA A 518 17.46 28.53 12.91
CA ALA A 518 18.51 27.56 13.10
C ALA A 518 18.64 26.70 11.84
N PRO A 519 19.80 26.58 11.25
CA PRO A 519 20.01 25.68 10.14
C PRO A 519 19.66 24.26 10.61
N PHE A 520 18.69 23.64 9.95
CA PHE A 520 18.45 22.23 10.16
C PHE A 520 19.69 21.48 9.65
N ASP A 521 20.39 20.89 10.56
CA ASP A 521 21.54 20.05 10.25
C ASP A 521 21.28 18.67 10.82
N LEU A 522 21.02 17.71 9.95
CA LEU A 522 20.72 16.35 10.35
C LEU A 522 21.78 15.73 11.27
N PRO A 523 23.09 15.93 11.07
CA PRO A 523 24.12 15.48 11.98
C PRO A 523 24.12 16.16 13.36
N PHE A 524 23.73 17.42 13.46
CA PHE A 524 23.86 18.22 14.68
C PHE A 524 22.51 18.51 15.37
N SER A 525 21.40 18.56 14.61
CA SER A 525 20.07 18.88 15.13
C SER A 525 18.99 18.00 14.49
N PRO A 526 19.10 16.67 14.57
CA PRO A 526 18.12 15.76 14.00
C PRO A 526 16.83 15.77 14.83
N TRP A 527 15.69 15.60 14.16
CA TRP A 527 14.46 15.32 14.85
C TRP A 527 14.45 13.90 15.43
N ASN A 528 13.61 13.63 16.42
CA ASN A 528 13.57 12.34 17.11
C ASN A 528 13.41 11.16 16.14
N ARG A 529 12.57 11.30 15.11
CA ARG A 529 12.37 10.25 14.10
C ARG A 529 13.58 10.09 13.16
N ASP A 530 14.36 11.14 12.91
CA ASP A 530 15.63 11.04 12.18
C ASP A 530 16.64 10.21 12.97
N ILE A 531 16.68 10.39 14.30
CA ILE A 531 17.55 9.60 15.18
C ILE A 531 17.17 8.12 15.10
N VAL A 532 15.87 7.81 15.09
CA VAL A 532 15.40 6.43 14.94
C VAL A 532 15.81 5.85 13.59
N ALA A 533 15.66 6.60 12.50
CA ALA A 533 16.06 6.18 11.17
C ALA A 533 17.57 5.89 11.08
N LEU A 534 18.40 6.76 11.65
CA LEU A 534 19.86 6.57 11.73
C LEU A 534 20.24 5.33 12.56
N ARG A 535 19.58 5.13 13.71
CA ARG A 535 19.80 3.93 14.55
C ARG A 535 19.41 2.66 13.78
N PHE A 536 18.24 2.67 13.15
CA PHE A 536 17.78 1.54 12.35
C PHE A 536 18.79 1.18 11.26
N TYR A 537 19.25 2.16 10.47
CA TYR A 537 20.26 1.95 9.45
C TYR A 537 21.55 1.36 10.03
N ASN A 538 22.08 1.93 11.11
CA ASN A 538 23.33 1.46 11.72
C ASN A 538 23.24 0.04 12.27
N GLN A 539 22.06 -0.36 12.77
CA GLN A 539 21.83 -1.68 13.33
C GLN A 539 21.55 -2.76 12.28
N ASN A 540 21.02 -2.37 11.10
CA ASN A 540 20.52 -3.29 10.09
C ASN A 540 21.20 -3.13 8.71
N ARG A 541 22.33 -2.46 8.65
CA ARG A 541 23.04 -2.23 7.40
C ARG A 541 23.44 -3.54 6.73
N GLY A 542 23.00 -3.73 5.49
CA GLY A 542 23.20 -4.97 4.73
C GLY A 542 22.21 -6.09 5.06
N GLU A 543 21.28 -5.84 5.98
CA GLU A 543 20.28 -6.82 6.44
C GLU A 543 18.83 -6.28 6.32
N ILE A 544 18.64 -5.11 5.66
CA ILE A 544 17.31 -4.54 5.53
C ILE A 544 16.50 -5.37 4.54
N ASP A 545 15.34 -5.80 4.99
CA ASP A 545 14.30 -6.50 4.24
C ASP A 545 12.92 -6.04 4.73
N GLU A 546 11.86 -6.65 4.21
CA GLU A 546 10.48 -6.33 4.61
C GLU A 546 10.23 -6.57 6.10
N ILE A 547 10.90 -7.52 6.70
CA ILE A 547 10.76 -7.86 8.14
C ILE A 547 11.37 -6.77 9.00
N THR A 548 12.62 -6.41 8.72
CA THR A 548 13.30 -5.34 9.45
C THR A 548 12.62 -3.99 9.22
N GLY A 549 12.03 -3.76 8.04
CA GLY A 549 11.21 -2.60 7.75
C GLY A 549 9.99 -2.46 8.66
N VAL A 550 9.30 -3.57 8.94
CA VAL A 550 8.19 -3.56 9.93
C VAL A 550 8.69 -3.18 11.32
N ASN A 551 9.88 -3.66 11.72
CA ASN A 551 10.47 -3.27 13.01
C ASN A 551 10.76 -1.76 13.09
N PHE A 552 11.16 -1.16 11.98
CA PHE A 552 11.34 0.29 11.92
C PHE A 552 10.03 1.03 12.22
N TRP A 553 8.91 0.59 11.63
CA TRP A 553 7.59 1.19 11.87
C TRP A 553 7.10 1.00 13.30
N ASN A 554 7.48 -0.08 13.94
CA ASN A 554 7.11 -0.38 15.33
C ASN A 554 8.02 0.29 16.37
N SER A 555 8.98 1.09 15.94
CA SER A 555 9.90 1.79 16.83
C SER A 555 9.29 3.11 17.33
N ALA A 556 9.40 3.38 18.63
CA ALA A 556 9.07 4.70 19.18
C ALA A 556 10.14 5.73 18.74
N PRO A 557 9.78 6.96 18.39
CA PRO A 557 8.46 7.57 18.40
C PRO A 557 7.69 7.43 17.06
N ILE A 558 8.10 6.57 16.14
CA ILE A 558 7.45 6.46 14.81
C ILE A 558 6.03 5.95 14.94
N ASN A 559 5.81 4.95 15.79
CA ASN A 559 4.52 4.29 16.01
C ASN A 559 3.65 4.94 17.09
N LEU A 560 4.14 5.95 17.78
CA LEU A 560 3.37 6.60 18.83
C LEU A 560 2.47 7.68 18.24
N PRO A 561 1.16 7.68 18.57
CA PRO A 561 0.35 8.86 18.39
C PRO A 561 0.90 9.97 19.28
N HIS A 562 1.11 11.13 18.72
CA HIS A 562 1.56 12.32 19.47
C HIS A 562 0.39 13.20 19.79
#